data_23f01720f1e71b66f0bf60fc4236431c
#
_entry.id   23f01720f1e71b66f0bf60fc4236431c
#
_cell.length_a   1.000
_cell.length_b   1.000
_cell.length_c   1.000
_cell.angle_alpha   90.00
_cell.angle_beta   90.00
_cell.angle_gamma   90.00
#
_symmetry.space_group_name_H-M   'P 1'
#
loop_
_entity.id
_entity.type
_entity.pdbx_description
1 polymer ?
#
loop_
_entity_poly.entity_id
_entity_poly.type
_entity_poly.pdbx_seq_one_letter_code
_entity_poly.pdbx_strand_id
1 'polypeptide(L)'
;AKQVFESLQDTPVLLVGAGEMNTLVARHLREQGVSELLLVNRTQANAEALAQSVQGQVVPWADLGKALAQADMVVSCTASSQPVITREMVAQALKRRRHRPLLLIDIAVPRDIAPEVAEFEDVYLYTVDDLQNVVNAGWRERQLAAESADILITQHVQDFVAQQRILQDGAHWIRQLRQQASTMADIEREKALEALRKGGDADVVLARLQHNLMNKWLHAPTV
;
A
#
# COMPACT_ATOMS: atom_id res chain seq x y z
N ALA A 1 -18.13 -3.73 -0.49
CA ALA A 1 -18.59 -4.47 0.70
C ALA A 1 -18.04 -3.84 1.99
N LYS A 2 -16.74 -3.60 2.14
CA LYS A 2 -16.14 -2.99 3.36
C LYS A 2 -16.65 -1.59 3.73
N GLN A 3 -17.31 -0.88 2.82
CA GLN A 3 -17.96 0.41 3.10
C GLN A 3 -19.38 0.25 3.65
N VAL A 4 -20.00 -0.92 3.46
CA VAL A 4 -21.38 -1.23 3.88
C VAL A 4 -21.39 -2.12 5.11
N PHE A 5 -20.40 -3.01 5.27
CA PHE A 5 -20.29 -3.96 6.37
C PHE A 5 -18.97 -3.79 7.12
N GLU A 6 -19.01 -3.81 8.44
CA GLU A 6 -17.83 -3.72 9.32
C GLU A 6 -16.95 -4.96 9.20
N SER A 7 -17.57 -6.15 9.05
CA SER A 7 -16.88 -7.43 8.89
C SER A 7 -17.52 -8.26 7.79
N LEU A 8 -16.70 -8.86 6.93
CA LEU A 8 -17.17 -9.83 5.95
C LEU A 8 -17.34 -11.23 6.55
N GLN A 9 -16.74 -11.53 7.69
CA GLN A 9 -16.78 -12.86 8.31
C GLN A 9 -18.19 -13.24 8.75
N ASP A 10 -18.94 -12.27 9.28
CA ASP A 10 -20.28 -12.46 9.80
C ASP A 10 -21.37 -12.05 8.78
N THR A 11 -20.96 -11.77 7.54
CA THR A 11 -21.90 -11.38 6.46
C THR A 11 -22.31 -12.59 5.66
N PRO A 12 -23.58 -13.06 5.75
CA PRO A 12 -24.11 -14.12 4.90
C PRO A 12 -24.14 -13.67 3.44
N VAL A 13 -23.54 -14.46 2.56
CA VAL A 13 -23.45 -14.15 1.13
C VAL A 13 -24.22 -15.15 0.30
N LEU A 14 -25.04 -14.65 -0.62
CA LEU A 14 -25.75 -15.44 -1.62
C LEU A 14 -25.11 -15.27 -2.99
N LEU A 15 -24.73 -16.36 -3.62
CA LEU A 15 -24.30 -16.39 -5.02
C LEU A 15 -25.41 -16.96 -5.89
N VAL A 16 -25.84 -16.19 -6.87
CA VAL A 16 -26.85 -16.60 -7.87
C VAL A 16 -26.15 -16.87 -9.19
N GLY A 17 -26.17 -18.14 -9.61
CA GLY A 17 -25.37 -18.67 -10.71
C GLY A 17 -24.13 -19.42 -10.24
N ALA A 18 -23.73 -20.47 -10.99
CA ALA A 18 -22.58 -21.33 -10.69
C ALA A 18 -21.59 -21.39 -11.87
N GLY A 19 -21.42 -20.27 -12.58
CA GLY A 19 -20.44 -20.11 -13.66
C GLY A 19 -19.03 -19.78 -13.14
N GLU A 20 -18.09 -19.64 -14.06
CA GLU A 20 -16.67 -19.36 -13.76
C GLU A 20 -16.49 -18.11 -12.88
N MET A 21 -17.22 -17.02 -13.20
CA MET A 21 -17.11 -15.77 -12.43
C MET A 21 -17.55 -15.96 -10.99
N ASN A 22 -18.71 -16.59 -10.73
CA ASN A 22 -19.15 -16.86 -9.37
C ASN A 22 -18.24 -17.86 -8.65
N THR A 23 -17.58 -18.77 -9.35
CA THR A 23 -16.57 -19.64 -8.77
C THR A 23 -15.35 -18.85 -8.28
N LEU A 24 -14.87 -17.87 -9.05
CA LEU A 24 -13.78 -16.98 -8.61
C LEU A 24 -14.20 -16.10 -7.44
N VAL A 25 -15.40 -15.52 -7.50
CA VAL A 25 -15.97 -14.71 -6.41
C VAL A 25 -16.09 -15.53 -5.13
N ALA A 26 -16.60 -16.76 -5.21
CA ALA A 26 -16.77 -17.65 -4.05
C ALA A 26 -15.43 -17.95 -3.36
N ARG A 27 -14.40 -18.27 -4.13
CA ARG A 27 -13.05 -18.53 -3.61
C ARG A 27 -12.50 -17.30 -2.91
N HIS A 28 -12.57 -16.14 -3.57
CA HIS A 28 -12.09 -14.90 -2.99
C HIS A 28 -12.84 -14.50 -1.71
N LEU A 29 -14.14 -14.70 -1.65
CA LEU A 29 -14.93 -14.46 -0.44
C LEU A 29 -14.50 -15.37 0.71
N ARG A 30 -14.18 -16.65 0.43
CA ARG A 30 -13.63 -17.57 1.43
C ARG A 30 -12.26 -17.14 1.93
N GLU A 31 -11.37 -16.71 1.03
CA GLU A 31 -10.06 -16.14 1.39
C GLU A 31 -10.19 -14.89 2.28
N GLN A 32 -11.24 -14.10 2.09
CA GLN A 32 -11.55 -12.94 2.93
C GLN A 32 -12.30 -13.31 4.23
N GLY A 33 -12.52 -14.58 4.50
CA GLY A 33 -13.05 -15.10 5.77
C GLY A 33 -14.59 -15.18 5.84
N VAL A 34 -15.31 -15.06 4.72
CA VAL A 34 -16.77 -15.23 4.72
C VAL A 34 -17.13 -16.65 5.19
N SER A 35 -17.89 -16.74 6.29
CA SER A 35 -18.25 -18.01 6.92
C SER A 35 -19.50 -18.66 6.33
N GLU A 36 -20.50 -17.87 5.93
CA GLU A 36 -21.76 -18.35 5.40
C GLU A 36 -21.91 -18.00 3.92
N LEU A 37 -21.92 -19.04 3.07
CA LEU A 37 -22.00 -18.90 1.61
C LEU A 37 -23.15 -19.75 1.09
N LEU A 38 -24.22 -19.11 0.64
CA LEU A 38 -25.39 -19.71 0.02
C LEU A 38 -25.24 -19.70 -1.50
N LEU A 39 -25.60 -20.78 -2.15
CA LEU A 39 -25.44 -20.98 -3.59
C LEU A 39 -26.77 -21.39 -4.22
N VAL A 40 -27.19 -20.61 -5.19
CA VAL A 40 -28.38 -20.87 -5.98
C VAL A 40 -28.05 -20.95 -7.44
N ASN A 41 -28.45 -22.01 -8.12
CA ASN A 41 -28.31 -22.12 -9.57
C ASN A 41 -29.48 -22.89 -10.16
N ARG A 42 -29.89 -22.56 -11.39
CA ARG A 42 -31.00 -23.25 -12.08
C ARG A 42 -30.70 -24.75 -12.22
N THR A 43 -29.47 -25.11 -12.56
CA THR A 43 -29.00 -26.51 -12.60
C THR A 43 -28.41 -26.85 -11.24
N GLN A 44 -29.10 -27.70 -10.49
CA GLN A 44 -28.70 -28.04 -9.11
C GLN A 44 -27.32 -28.69 -9.04
N ALA A 45 -26.96 -29.57 -9.98
CA ALA A 45 -25.66 -30.23 -10.02
C ALA A 45 -24.50 -29.23 -10.08
N ASN A 46 -24.65 -28.10 -10.82
CA ASN A 46 -23.64 -27.06 -10.89
C ASN A 46 -23.49 -26.31 -9.54
N ALA A 47 -24.60 -26.06 -8.86
CA ALA A 47 -24.57 -25.47 -7.52
C ALA A 47 -23.89 -26.39 -6.50
N GLU A 48 -24.14 -27.69 -6.56
CA GLU A 48 -23.56 -28.70 -5.70
C GLU A 48 -22.04 -28.80 -5.92
N ALA A 49 -21.59 -28.85 -7.17
CA ALA A 49 -20.18 -28.89 -7.52
C ALA A 49 -19.44 -27.66 -6.99
N LEU A 50 -20.02 -26.48 -7.16
CA LEU A 50 -19.44 -25.24 -6.61
C LEU A 50 -19.44 -25.26 -5.08
N ALA A 51 -20.56 -25.67 -4.45
CA ALA A 51 -20.67 -25.75 -3.00
C ALA A 51 -19.62 -26.66 -2.37
N GLN A 52 -19.35 -27.80 -2.96
CA GLN A 52 -18.27 -28.71 -2.51
C GLN A 52 -16.90 -28.04 -2.55
N SER A 53 -16.62 -27.29 -3.63
CA SER A 53 -15.30 -26.65 -3.82
C SER A 53 -15.03 -25.52 -2.82
N VAL A 54 -16.07 -24.86 -2.31
CA VAL A 54 -15.98 -23.67 -1.45
C VAL A 54 -16.64 -23.87 -0.08
N GLN A 55 -17.03 -25.10 0.26
CA GLN A 55 -17.73 -25.44 1.51
C GLN A 55 -18.98 -24.56 1.73
N GLY A 56 -19.75 -24.31 0.66
CA GLY A 56 -20.97 -23.52 0.69
C GLY A 56 -22.21 -24.40 0.86
N GLN A 57 -23.36 -23.77 1.07
CA GLN A 57 -24.66 -24.42 1.19
C GLN A 57 -25.50 -24.20 -0.06
N VAL A 58 -26.00 -25.27 -0.66
CA VAL A 58 -26.92 -25.18 -1.81
C VAL A 58 -28.32 -24.86 -1.35
N VAL A 59 -28.95 -23.87 -1.99
CA VAL A 59 -30.38 -23.55 -1.83
C VAL A 59 -31.07 -23.83 -3.15
N PRO A 60 -32.24 -24.53 -3.11
CA PRO A 60 -33.01 -24.78 -4.31
C PRO A 60 -33.40 -23.49 -5.04
N TRP A 61 -33.43 -23.51 -6.37
CA TRP A 61 -33.80 -22.35 -7.19
C TRP A 61 -35.19 -21.78 -6.81
N ALA A 62 -36.17 -22.63 -6.46
CA ALA A 62 -37.49 -22.20 -6.03
C ALA A 62 -37.46 -21.38 -4.71
N ASP A 63 -36.43 -21.53 -3.92
CA ASP A 63 -36.28 -20.85 -2.63
C ASP A 63 -35.37 -19.58 -2.72
N LEU A 64 -35.02 -19.11 -3.94
CA LEU A 64 -34.22 -17.90 -4.16
C LEU A 64 -34.77 -16.71 -3.35
N GLY A 65 -36.08 -16.48 -3.34
CA GLY A 65 -36.69 -15.39 -2.56
C GLY A 65 -36.54 -15.53 -1.04
N LYS A 66 -36.39 -16.76 -0.52
CA LYS A 66 -36.08 -16.99 0.89
C LYS A 66 -34.60 -16.76 1.17
N ALA A 67 -33.71 -17.19 0.26
CA ALA A 67 -32.30 -16.98 0.36
C ALA A 67 -31.92 -15.48 0.33
N LEU A 68 -32.62 -14.68 -0.50
CA LEU A 68 -32.47 -13.20 -0.50
C LEU A 68 -32.80 -12.58 0.86
N ALA A 69 -33.74 -13.16 1.61
CA ALA A 69 -34.08 -12.67 2.95
C ALA A 69 -33.02 -13.02 4.02
N GLN A 70 -32.22 -14.05 3.79
CA GLN A 70 -31.16 -14.50 4.71
C GLN A 70 -29.83 -13.82 4.46
N ALA A 71 -29.47 -13.57 3.19
CA ALA A 71 -28.20 -12.97 2.82
C ALA A 71 -28.17 -11.46 3.06
N ASP A 72 -27.04 -10.93 3.47
CA ASP A 72 -26.78 -9.50 3.57
C ASP A 72 -26.05 -8.97 2.31
N MET A 73 -25.35 -9.85 1.61
CA MET A 73 -24.75 -9.57 0.31
C MET A 73 -25.18 -10.62 -0.71
N VAL A 74 -25.49 -10.17 -1.93
CA VAL A 74 -25.87 -11.04 -3.06
C VAL A 74 -24.96 -10.71 -4.23
N VAL A 75 -24.38 -11.72 -4.86
CA VAL A 75 -23.68 -11.58 -6.14
C VAL A 75 -24.40 -12.42 -7.18
N SER A 76 -24.87 -11.78 -8.25
CA SER A 76 -25.55 -12.44 -9.34
C SER A 76 -24.71 -12.44 -10.61
N CYS A 77 -24.54 -13.61 -11.19
CA CYS A 77 -23.89 -13.83 -12.47
C CYS A 77 -24.46 -15.09 -13.14
N THR A 78 -25.58 -14.92 -13.84
CA THR A 78 -26.19 -16.01 -14.62
C THR A 78 -26.10 -15.74 -16.12
N ALA A 79 -26.47 -16.72 -16.93
CA ALA A 79 -26.65 -16.58 -18.38
C ALA A 79 -28.11 -16.31 -18.75
N SER A 80 -28.89 -15.72 -17.86
CA SER A 80 -30.29 -15.42 -18.15
C SER A 80 -30.43 -14.23 -19.08
N SER A 81 -31.36 -14.29 -20.02
CA SER A 81 -31.71 -13.16 -20.87
C SER A 81 -32.72 -12.19 -20.22
N GLN A 82 -33.25 -12.56 -19.06
CA GLN A 82 -34.20 -11.75 -18.31
C GLN A 82 -33.74 -11.66 -16.84
N PRO A 83 -34.10 -10.59 -16.13
CA PRO A 83 -33.80 -10.49 -14.73
C PRO A 83 -34.34 -11.65 -13.91
N VAL A 84 -33.49 -12.27 -13.11
CA VAL A 84 -33.84 -13.39 -12.21
C VAL A 84 -34.21 -12.92 -10.81
N ILE A 85 -33.75 -11.73 -10.43
CA ILE A 85 -34.07 -11.06 -9.16
C ILE A 85 -34.98 -9.87 -9.50
N THR A 86 -36.25 -10.02 -9.19
CA THR A 86 -37.25 -9.00 -9.51
C THR A 86 -37.50 -8.05 -8.34
N ARG A 87 -38.14 -6.92 -8.63
CA ARG A 87 -38.52 -5.92 -7.63
C ARG A 87 -39.39 -6.52 -6.52
N GLU A 88 -40.37 -7.38 -6.89
CA GLU A 88 -41.26 -8.02 -5.95
C GLU A 88 -40.57 -8.99 -5.02
N MET A 89 -39.55 -9.74 -5.50
CA MET A 89 -38.75 -10.64 -4.69
C MET A 89 -37.97 -9.87 -3.65
N VAL A 90 -37.33 -8.77 -4.05
CA VAL A 90 -36.53 -7.90 -3.14
C VAL A 90 -37.48 -7.23 -2.13
N ALA A 91 -38.61 -6.70 -2.55
CA ALA A 91 -39.60 -6.12 -1.63
C ALA A 91 -40.07 -7.11 -0.54
N GLN A 92 -40.29 -8.38 -0.92
CA GLN A 92 -40.65 -9.42 0.04
C GLN A 92 -39.48 -9.79 0.96
N ALA A 93 -38.27 -9.83 0.42
CA ALA A 93 -37.06 -10.09 1.21
C ALA A 93 -36.83 -8.98 2.24
N LEU A 94 -36.93 -7.71 1.87
CA LEU A 94 -36.75 -6.55 2.77
C LEU A 94 -37.71 -6.57 3.95
N LYS A 95 -39.00 -6.91 3.71
CA LYS A 95 -39.97 -7.05 4.79
C LYS A 95 -39.59 -8.15 5.80
N ARG A 96 -39.09 -9.30 5.32
CA ARG A 96 -38.60 -10.39 6.19
C ARG A 96 -37.32 -10.04 6.93
N ARG A 97 -36.47 -9.23 6.30
CA ARG A 97 -35.20 -8.71 6.86
C ARG A 97 -35.39 -7.58 7.88
N ARG A 98 -36.61 -7.10 8.09
CA ARG A 98 -36.93 -5.93 8.91
C ARG A 98 -36.08 -4.71 8.47
N HIS A 99 -36.00 -4.50 7.17
CA HIS A 99 -35.27 -3.37 6.54
C HIS A 99 -33.77 -3.32 6.87
N ARG A 100 -33.13 -4.46 7.16
CA ARG A 100 -31.66 -4.51 7.22
C ARG A 100 -31.07 -4.24 5.83
N PRO A 101 -29.96 -3.50 5.71
CA PRO A 101 -29.33 -3.18 4.43
C PRO A 101 -29.05 -4.44 3.61
N LEU A 102 -29.27 -4.37 2.30
CA LEU A 102 -29.02 -5.43 1.34
C LEU A 102 -28.10 -4.94 0.24
N LEU A 103 -26.90 -5.51 0.16
CA LEU A 103 -25.95 -5.24 -0.91
C LEU A 103 -26.18 -6.21 -2.07
N LEU A 104 -26.49 -5.67 -3.24
CA LEU A 104 -26.68 -6.43 -4.47
C LEU A 104 -25.57 -6.08 -5.46
N ILE A 105 -24.89 -7.07 -5.98
CA ILE A 105 -23.82 -6.94 -6.97
C ILE A 105 -24.21 -7.73 -8.22
N ASP A 106 -24.52 -7.03 -9.29
CA ASP A 106 -24.88 -7.61 -10.57
C ASP A 106 -23.70 -7.56 -11.52
N ILE A 107 -23.10 -8.72 -11.77
CA ILE A 107 -21.97 -8.86 -12.71
C ILE A 107 -22.37 -9.65 -13.97
N ALA A 108 -23.67 -9.81 -14.19
CA ALA A 108 -24.21 -10.49 -15.37
C ALA A 108 -24.35 -9.52 -16.58
N VAL A 109 -24.23 -10.08 -17.75
CA VAL A 109 -24.53 -9.42 -19.01
C VAL A 109 -25.33 -10.41 -19.88
N PRO A 110 -26.64 -10.13 -20.12
CA PRO A 110 -27.48 -9.04 -19.61
C PRO A 110 -27.66 -9.06 -18.08
N ARG A 111 -28.22 -7.97 -17.52
CA ARG A 111 -28.41 -7.84 -16.06
C ARG A 111 -29.37 -8.89 -15.51
N ASP A 112 -28.98 -9.46 -14.39
CA ASP A 112 -29.77 -10.42 -13.61
C ASP A 112 -30.75 -9.78 -12.64
N ILE A 113 -30.49 -8.51 -12.26
CA ILE A 113 -31.26 -7.78 -11.26
C ILE A 113 -32.07 -6.67 -11.94
N ALA A 114 -33.35 -6.63 -11.67
CA ALA A 114 -34.27 -5.60 -12.21
C ALA A 114 -33.80 -4.19 -11.74
N PRO A 115 -33.67 -3.21 -12.66
CA PRO A 115 -33.17 -1.87 -12.31
C PRO A 115 -33.98 -1.15 -11.23
N GLU A 116 -35.28 -1.40 -11.16
CA GLU A 116 -36.22 -0.81 -10.21
C GLU A 116 -35.93 -1.22 -8.75
N VAL A 117 -35.06 -2.21 -8.56
CA VAL A 117 -34.59 -2.63 -7.23
C VAL A 117 -33.75 -1.53 -6.56
N ALA A 118 -33.08 -0.69 -7.34
CA ALA A 118 -32.29 0.44 -6.84
C ALA A 118 -33.15 1.56 -6.20
N GLU A 119 -34.49 1.54 -6.38
CA GLU A 119 -35.40 2.52 -5.76
C GLU A 119 -35.63 2.28 -4.26
N PHE A 120 -35.26 1.11 -3.74
CA PHE A 120 -35.41 0.82 -2.31
C PHE A 120 -34.28 1.48 -1.49
N GLU A 121 -34.62 2.21 -0.45
CA GLU A 121 -33.66 2.92 0.43
C GLU A 121 -32.66 1.98 1.13
N ASP A 122 -33.11 0.74 1.44
CA ASP A 122 -32.29 -0.27 2.14
C ASP A 122 -31.46 -1.13 1.17
N VAL A 123 -31.43 -0.81 -0.14
CA VAL A 123 -30.72 -1.58 -1.16
C VAL A 123 -29.58 -0.79 -1.78
N TYR A 124 -28.42 -1.41 -1.78
CA TYR A 124 -27.23 -0.92 -2.47
C TYR A 124 -26.98 -1.79 -3.70
N LEU A 125 -27.41 -1.34 -4.87
CA LEU A 125 -27.18 -2.05 -6.13
C LEU A 125 -25.93 -1.53 -6.82
N TYR A 126 -24.99 -2.45 -7.07
CA TYR A 126 -23.80 -2.19 -7.88
C TYR A 126 -23.79 -3.07 -9.12
N THR A 127 -23.53 -2.47 -10.25
CA THR A 127 -23.37 -3.15 -11.54
C THR A 127 -21.89 -3.26 -11.90
N VAL A 128 -21.56 -3.95 -13.00
CA VAL A 128 -20.18 -4.03 -13.52
C VAL A 128 -19.58 -2.64 -13.76
N ASP A 129 -20.38 -1.71 -14.29
CA ASP A 129 -19.93 -0.34 -14.58
C ASP A 129 -19.58 0.42 -13.27
N ASP A 130 -20.38 0.25 -12.23
CA ASP A 130 -20.14 0.85 -10.91
C ASP A 130 -18.87 0.28 -10.27
N LEU A 131 -18.66 -1.04 -10.39
CA LEU A 131 -17.44 -1.68 -9.89
C LEU A 131 -16.20 -1.17 -10.60
N GLN A 132 -16.29 -0.91 -11.91
CA GLN A 132 -15.19 -0.35 -12.68
C GLN A 132 -14.82 1.06 -12.22
N ASN A 133 -15.83 1.88 -11.89
CA ASN A 133 -15.62 3.21 -11.31
C ASN A 133 -14.93 3.15 -9.94
N VAL A 134 -15.33 2.22 -9.08
CA VAL A 134 -14.68 2.00 -7.77
C VAL A 134 -13.22 1.56 -7.93
N VAL A 135 -12.92 0.66 -8.86
CA VAL A 135 -11.56 0.23 -9.17
C VAL A 135 -10.72 1.40 -9.67
N ASN A 136 -11.26 2.18 -10.61
CA ASN A 136 -10.57 3.35 -11.18
C ASN A 136 -10.28 4.42 -10.13
N ALA A 137 -11.20 4.67 -9.20
CA ALA A 137 -10.98 5.59 -8.08
C ALA A 137 -9.83 5.11 -7.18
N GLY A 138 -9.80 3.82 -6.83
CA GLY A 138 -8.72 3.22 -6.04
C GLY A 138 -7.36 3.22 -6.75
N TRP A 139 -7.32 3.11 -8.08
CA TRP A 139 -6.10 3.27 -8.86
C TRP A 139 -5.56 4.70 -8.82
N ARG A 140 -6.42 5.70 -8.98
CA ARG A 140 -6.05 7.12 -8.89
C ARG A 140 -5.47 7.47 -7.53
N GLU A 141 -6.10 7.02 -6.46
CA GLU A 141 -5.61 7.27 -5.10
C GLU A 141 -4.20 6.67 -4.87
N ARG A 142 -3.97 5.43 -5.33
CA ARG A 142 -2.65 4.79 -5.27
C ARG A 142 -1.61 5.52 -6.12
N GLN A 143 -1.98 6.01 -7.28
CA GLN A 143 -1.09 6.78 -8.14
C GLN A 143 -0.67 8.09 -7.49
N LEU A 144 -1.59 8.84 -6.90
CA LEU A 144 -1.28 10.05 -6.13
C LEU A 144 -0.38 9.78 -4.93
N ALA A 145 -0.60 8.67 -4.23
CA ALA A 145 0.26 8.25 -3.13
C ALA A 145 1.67 7.89 -3.61
N ALA A 146 1.80 7.21 -4.76
CA ALA A 146 3.09 6.88 -5.36
C ALA A 146 3.85 8.15 -5.80
N GLU A 147 3.19 9.10 -6.45
CA GLU A 147 3.78 10.39 -6.84
C GLU A 147 4.28 11.18 -5.61
N SER A 148 3.50 11.18 -4.53
CA SER A 148 3.90 11.80 -3.26
C SER A 148 5.12 11.12 -2.63
N ALA A 149 5.20 9.79 -2.71
CA ALA A 149 6.35 9.02 -2.23
C ALA A 149 7.61 9.32 -3.05
N ASP A 150 7.50 9.43 -4.37
CA ASP A 150 8.62 9.76 -5.26
C ASP A 150 9.21 11.15 -4.95
N ILE A 151 8.36 12.14 -4.64
CA ILE A 151 8.81 13.46 -4.22
C ILE A 151 9.62 13.38 -2.92
N LEU A 152 9.12 12.66 -1.91
CA LEU A 152 9.80 12.47 -0.63
C LEU A 152 11.13 11.74 -0.79
N ILE A 153 11.16 10.68 -1.59
CA ILE A 153 12.39 9.94 -1.90
C ILE A 153 13.42 10.86 -2.56
N THR A 154 13.00 11.64 -3.55
CA THR A 154 13.86 12.58 -4.26
C THR A 154 14.46 13.61 -3.31
N GLN A 155 13.68 14.20 -2.40
CA GLN A 155 14.15 15.13 -1.39
C GLN A 155 15.19 14.49 -0.46
N HIS A 156 14.90 13.31 0.10
CA HIS A 156 15.83 12.60 0.98
C HIS A 156 17.12 12.19 0.29
N VAL A 157 17.06 11.81 -0.99
CA VAL A 157 18.28 11.53 -1.78
C VAL A 157 19.11 12.79 -1.96
N GLN A 158 18.50 13.94 -2.27
CA GLN A 158 19.21 15.21 -2.40
C GLN A 158 19.87 15.63 -1.09
N ASP A 159 19.16 15.53 0.03
CA ASP A 159 19.69 15.83 1.37
C ASP A 159 20.87 14.91 1.73
N PHE A 160 20.75 13.62 1.45
CA PHE A 160 21.81 12.65 1.67
C PHE A 160 23.07 12.98 0.84
N VAL A 161 22.90 13.28 -0.46
CA VAL A 161 24.01 13.66 -1.34
C VAL A 161 24.68 14.95 -0.86
N ALA A 162 23.89 15.94 -0.41
CA ALA A 162 24.42 17.17 0.15
C ALA A 162 25.25 16.92 1.41
N GLN A 163 24.77 16.09 2.34
CA GLN A 163 25.50 15.69 3.54
C GLN A 163 26.79 14.94 3.21
N GLN A 164 26.77 14.03 2.24
CA GLN A 164 27.96 13.30 1.79
C GLN A 164 29.04 14.24 1.22
N ARG A 165 28.64 15.25 0.46
CA ARG A 165 29.58 16.25 -0.06
C ARG A 165 30.25 17.03 1.06
N ILE A 166 29.52 17.52 2.05
CA ILE A 166 30.06 18.22 3.21
C ILE A 166 31.09 17.35 3.95
N LEU A 167 30.80 16.08 4.16
CA LEU A 167 31.72 15.15 4.82
C LEU A 167 32.98 14.87 4.00
N GLN A 168 32.88 14.77 2.68
CA GLN A 168 34.01 14.57 1.79
C GLN A 168 34.91 15.80 1.74
N ASP A 169 34.32 17.00 1.64
CA ASP A 169 35.05 18.25 1.65
C ASP A 169 35.77 18.47 2.99
N GLY A 170 35.10 18.17 4.11
CA GLY A 170 35.70 18.22 5.44
C GLY A 170 36.90 17.28 5.60
N ALA A 171 36.80 16.03 5.13
CA ALA A 171 37.89 15.06 5.16
C ALA A 171 39.08 15.47 4.25
N HIS A 172 38.80 16.11 3.12
CA HIS A 172 39.85 16.67 2.23
C HIS A 172 40.58 17.82 2.90
N TRP A 173 39.85 18.73 3.51
CA TRP A 173 40.38 19.87 4.26
C TRP A 173 41.31 19.45 5.42
N ILE A 174 40.85 18.45 6.21
CA ILE A 174 41.66 17.92 7.33
C ILE A 174 42.96 17.28 6.82
N ARG A 175 42.92 16.53 5.70
CA ARG A 175 44.15 15.97 5.09
C ARG A 175 45.09 17.04 4.63
N GLN A 176 44.61 18.08 3.97
CA GLN A 176 45.40 19.19 3.48
C GLN A 176 46.04 19.98 4.63
N LEU A 177 45.31 20.25 5.71
CA LEU A 177 45.78 20.87 6.91
C LEU A 177 46.91 20.07 7.58
N ARG A 178 46.73 18.76 7.72
CA ARG A 178 47.76 17.86 8.29
C ARG A 178 49.02 17.84 7.44
N GLN A 179 48.88 17.84 6.14
CA GLN A 179 50.01 17.86 5.22
C GLN A 179 50.82 19.17 5.33
N GLN A 180 50.14 20.30 5.38
CA GLN A 180 50.77 21.61 5.59
C GLN A 180 51.49 21.69 6.94
N ALA A 181 50.84 21.20 8.01
CA ALA A 181 51.45 21.15 9.32
C ALA A 181 52.70 20.29 9.38
N SER A 182 52.70 19.12 8.75
CA SER A 182 53.86 18.23 8.65
C SER A 182 55.00 18.90 7.88
N THR A 183 54.71 19.50 6.73
CA THR A 183 55.73 20.20 5.94
C THR A 183 56.39 21.36 6.71
N MET A 184 55.58 22.14 7.43
CA MET A 184 56.13 23.22 8.29
C MET A 184 57.00 22.67 9.42
N ALA A 185 56.54 21.59 10.07
CA ALA A 185 57.32 20.96 11.15
C ALA A 185 58.68 20.42 10.65
N ASP A 186 58.71 19.80 9.48
CA ASP A 186 59.92 19.28 8.86
C ASP A 186 60.88 20.41 8.52
N ILE A 187 60.44 21.54 7.96
CA ILE A 187 61.28 22.72 7.66
C ILE A 187 61.85 23.27 8.94
N GLU A 188 61.09 23.45 10.02
CA GLU A 188 61.65 24.03 11.26
C GLU A 188 62.59 23.04 11.97
N ARG A 189 62.33 21.73 11.87
CA ARG A 189 63.23 20.68 12.37
C ARG A 189 64.54 20.70 11.65
N GLU A 190 64.61 20.83 10.32
CA GLU A 190 65.83 20.92 9.55
C GLU A 190 66.68 22.15 9.96
N LYS A 191 66.06 23.32 10.14
CA LYS A 191 66.72 24.53 10.63
C LYS A 191 67.29 24.34 12.04
N ALA A 192 66.60 23.69 12.93
CA ALA A 192 67.07 23.38 14.26
C ALA A 192 68.29 22.44 14.23
N LEU A 193 68.17 21.36 13.42
CA LEU A 193 69.29 20.44 13.23
C LEU A 193 70.54 21.12 12.65
N GLU A 194 70.37 22.04 11.70
CA GLU A 194 71.50 22.83 11.14
C GLU A 194 72.11 23.76 12.18
N ALA A 195 71.26 24.40 13.02
CA ALA A 195 71.78 25.25 14.11
C ALA A 195 72.65 24.47 15.15
N LEU A 196 72.17 23.25 15.52
CA LEU A 196 72.88 22.33 16.38
C LEU A 196 74.25 21.90 15.78
N ARG A 197 74.27 21.56 14.48
CA ARG A 197 75.49 21.17 13.77
C ARG A 197 76.50 22.29 13.73
N LYS A 198 76.09 23.58 13.77
CA LYS A 198 76.93 24.78 13.82
C LYS A 198 77.35 25.10 15.25
N GLY A 199 77.09 24.25 16.24
CA GLY A 199 77.55 24.46 17.62
C GLY A 199 76.61 25.32 18.47
N GLY A 200 75.36 25.49 18.07
CA GLY A 200 74.35 26.19 18.84
C GLY A 200 73.99 25.44 20.11
N ASP A 201 73.67 26.18 21.20
CA ASP A 201 73.22 25.62 22.46
C ASP A 201 71.89 24.91 22.27
N ALA A 202 71.77 23.67 22.78
CA ALA A 202 70.62 22.81 22.54
C ALA A 202 69.32 23.39 23.14
N ASP A 203 69.35 23.95 24.32
CA ASP A 203 68.18 24.50 24.99
C ASP A 203 67.62 25.73 24.25
N VAL A 204 68.52 26.58 23.77
CA VAL A 204 68.18 27.76 22.98
C VAL A 204 67.60 27.37 21.62
N VAL A 205 68.19 26.37 20.96
CA VAL A 205 67.66 25.86 19.66
C VAL A 205 66.31 25.22 19.79
N LEU A 206 66.03 24.39 20.83
CA LEU A 206 64.76 23.77 21.09
C LEU A 206 63.65 24.79 21.43
N ALA A 207 64.02 25.79 22.30
CA ALA A 207 63.09 26.87 22.62
C ALA A 207 62.68 27.67 21.37
N ARG A 208 63.61 27.94 20.47
CA ARG A 208 63.32 28.59 19.19
C ARG A 208 62.54 27.77 18.25
N LEU A 209 62.76 26.46 18.18
CA LEU A 209 61.97 25.51 17.39
C LEU A 209 60.49 25.50 17.86
N GLN A 210 60.29 25.35 19.18
CA GLN A 210 58.98 25.38 19.78
C GLN A 210 58.26 26.71 19.49
N HIS A 211 58.91 27.83 19.70
CA HIS A 211 58.33 29.15 19.44
C HIS A 211 57.96 29.34 17.97
N ASN A 212 58.78 28.91 17.04
CA ASN A 212 58.52 29.03 15.62
C ASN A 212 57.37 28.14 15.15
N LEU A 213 57.28 26.91 15.66
CA LEU A 213 56.19 26.01 15.38
C LEU A 213 54.85 26.58 15.86
N MET A 214 54.81 27.06 17.12
CA MET A 214 53.60 27.65 17.67
C MET A 214 53.16 28.90 16.92
N ASN A 215 54.08 29.81 16.62
CA ASN A 215 53.72 31.03 15.90
C ASN A 215 53.23 30.73 14.47
N LYS A 216 53.88 29.83 13.76
CA LYS A 216 53.45 29.47 12.40
C LYS A 216 52.14 28.73 12.36
N TRP A 217 51.84 27.95 13.41
CA TRP A 217 50.54 27.27 13.55
C TRP A 217 49.43 28.25 13.86
N LEU A 218 49.67 29.21 14.76
CA LEU A 218 48.69 30.20 15.16
C LEU A 218 48.49 31.33 14.13
N HIS A 219 49.46 31.55 13.26
CA HIS A 219 49.43 32.54 12.17
C HIS A 219 49.14 31.91 10.80
N ALA A 220 48.78 30.61 10.70
CA ALA A 220 48.24 30.05 9.47
C ALA A 220 46.97 30.82 9.09
N PRO A 221 46.87 31.36 7.85
CA PRO A 221 45.80 32.29 7.52
C PRO A 221 44.45 31.66 7.66
N THR A 222 43.62 32.27 8.47
CA THR A 222 42.16 32.15 8.39
C THR A 222 41.78 32.88 7.08
N VAL A 223 41.63 32.14 5.99
CA VAL A 223 41.00 32.59 4.76
C VAL A 223 39.72 31.83 4.61
#